data_29e58b03a359eb873d9f7636df8e79eb
#
_entry.id   29e58b03a359eb873d9f7636df8e79eb
#
_cell.length_a   1.000
_cell.length_b   1.000
_cell.length_c   1.000
_cell.angle_alpha   90.00
_cell.angle_beta   90.00
_cell.angle_gamma   90.00
#
_symmetry.space_group_name_H-M   'P 1'
#
loop_
_entity.id
_entity.type
_entity.pdbx_description
1 polymer ?
#
loop_
_entity_poly.entity_id
_entity_poly.type
_entity_poly.pdbx_seq_one_letter_code
_entity_poly.pdbx_strand_id
1 'polypeptide(L)'
;MLKKSLIAMAALSMLTVSVTNAGSKVVSEEELGLRKTTLFDEKVAPPAVEFTKAQPGSAKRFERSYVNAPPLIPHSVEGLLPITVKNNACLGCHMPNVAKGVGATPIPESHFTDFRPTTTLDKNGQIVKDGKVVKNTADVKIAKFKKLKKLSPARYNCSQCHVPQANVKPLVDNTFKPDFSDPALKKKSNLIQVIDEGVK
;
A
#
# COMPACT_ATOMS: atom_id res chain seq x y z
N MET A 1 -62.87 -43.37 -2.77
CA MET A 1 -62.21 -42.35 -1.92
C MET A 1 -60.94 -42.85 -1.27
N LEU A 2 -60.68 -44.15 -1.14
CA LEU A 2 -59.48 -44.68 -0.47
C LEU A 2 -58.15 -44.47 -1.24
N LYS A 3 -58.17 -44.43 -2.56
CA LYS A 3 -56.93 -44.30 -3.37
C LYS A 3 -56.30 -42.92 -3.35
N LYS A 4 -57.07 -41.84 -3.09
CA LYS A 4 -56.55 -40.48 -3.00
C LYS A 4 -55.86 -40.16 -1.66
N SER A 5 -56.31 -40.83 -0.59
CA SER A 5 -55.70 -40.66 0.75
C SER A 5 -54.36 -41.36 0.88
N LEU A 6 -54.11 -42.47 0.17
CA LEU A 6 -52.86 -43.18 0.19
C LEU A 6 -51.73 -42.40 -0.55
N ILE A 7 -52.07 -41.65 -1.58
CA ILE A 7 -51.11 -40.82 -2.32
C ILE A 7 -50.70 -39.57 -1.48
N ALA A 8 -51.63 -39.00 -0.72
CA ALA A 8 -51.35 -37.87 0.15
C ALA A 8 -50.45 -38.27 1.33
N MET A 9 -50.59 -39.47 1.89
CA MET A 9 -49.73 -39.99 2.96
C MET A 9 -48.32 -40.33 2.45
N ALA A 10 -48.18 -40.84 1.23
CA ALA A 10 -46.88 -41.13 0.62
C ALA A 10 -46.10 -39.85 0.26
N ALA A 11 -46.80 -38.77 -0.12
CA ALA A 11 -46.17 -37.47 -0.36
C ALA A 11 -45.71 -36.75 0.93
N LEU A 12 -46.41 -36.95 2.05
CA LEU A 12 -46.04 -36.35 3.33
C LEU A 12 -44.84 -37.08 3.98
N SER A 13 -44.67 -38.37 3.71
CA SER A 13 -43.53 -39.15 4.25
C SER A 13 -42.20 -38.86 3.51
N MET A 14 -42.25 -38.32 2.28
CA MET A 14 -41.04 -37.91 1.56
C MET A 14 -40.52 -36.51 1.94
N LEU A 15 -41.29 -35.71 2.66
CA LEU A 15 -40.87 -34.36 3.08
C LEU A 15 -40.11 -34.34 4.41
N THR A 16 -40.01 -35.46 5.11
CA THR A 16 -39.38 -35.52 6.45
C THR A 16 -38.00 -36.11 6.47
N VAL A 17 -37.38 -36.41 5.33
CA VAL A 17 -36.04 -37.03 5.28
C VAL A 17 -34.92 -36.11 4.83
N SER A 18 -35.16 -34.80 4.84
CA SER A 18 -34.11 -33.82 4.47
C SER A 18 -33.61 -32.96 5.63
N VAL A 19 -33.70 -33.42 6.87
CA VAL A 19 -32.84 -32.87 7.92
C VAL A 19 -31.57 -33.74 7.90
N THR A 20 -30.82 -33.65 6.84
CA THR A 20 -29.46 -34.13 6.84
C THR A 20 -28.69 -33.34 7.86
N ASN A 21 -28.26 -34.04 8.86
CA ASN A 21 -27.16 -33.71 9.77
C ASN A 21 -26.12 -32.82 9.08
N ALA A 22 -26.35 -31.52 9.04
CA ALA A 22 -25.27 -30.58 8.99
C ALA A 22 -24.57 -30.70 10.34
N GLY A 23 -23.79 -31.74 10.50
CA GLY A 23 -22.87 -31.85 11.62
C GLY A 23 -22.04 -30.58 11.57
N SER A 24 -22.39 -29.61 12.40
CA SER A 24 -21.59 -28.42 12.58
C SER A 24 -20.24 -28.92 13.09
N LYS A 25 -19.30 -29.07 12.18
CA LYS A 25 -17.92 -29.28 12.58
C LYS A 25 -17.57 -28.07 13.44
N VAL A 26 -17.47 -28.29 14.73
CA VAL A 26 -17.01 -27.22 15.63
C VAL A 26 -15.57 -26.94 15.22
N VAL A 27 -15.35 -25.77 14.67
CA VAL A 27 -13.99 -25.29 14.33
C VAL A 27 -13.40 -24.75 15.61
N SER A 28 -12.23 -25.22 15.99
CA SER A 28 -11.54 -24.70 17.17
C SER A 28 -10.98 -23.29 16.91
N GLU A 29 -10.73 -22.52 17.97
CA GLU A 29 -10.17 -21.17 17.86
C GLU A 29 -8.83 -21.18 17.13
N GLU A 30 -8.03 -22.21 17.30
CA GLU A 30 -6.74 -22.40 16.64
C GLU A 30 -6.88 -22.65 15.13
N GLU A 31 -8.04 -23.08 14.66
CA GLU A 31 -8.31 -23.33 13.24
C GLU A 31 -8.92 -22.11 12.53
N LEU A 32 -9.43 -21.10 13.27
CA LEU A 32 -10.13 -19.95 12.72
C LEU A 32 -9.21 -18.95 11.99
N GLY A 33 -7.92 -18.94 12.28
CA GLY A 33 -7.02 -17.93 11.74
C GLY A 33 -5.60 -18.42 11.49
N LEU A 34 -4.71 -17.46 11.26
CA LEU A 34 -3.29 -17.72 11.07
C LEU A 34 -2.57 -18.04 12.39
N ARG A 35 -3.10 -17.56 13.48
CA ARG A 35 -2.63 -17.84 14.82
C ARG A 35 -3.07 -19.25 15.23
N LYS A 36 -2.14 -20.11 15.63
CA LYS A 36 -2.38 -21.52 16.00
C LYS A 36 -2.43 -21.72 17.51
N THR A 37 -2.88 -20.72 18.24
CA THR A 37 -3.05 -20.71 19.70
C THR A 37 -4.38 -20.08 20.06
N THR A 38 -4.91 -20.43 21.23
CA THR A 38 -6.15 -19.82 21.75
C THR A 38 -6.04 -18.30 21.82
N LEU A 39 -7.15 -17.62 21.66
CA LEU A 39 -7.24 -16.16 21.80
C LEU A 39 -6.88 -15.64 23.19
N PHE A 40 -6.99 -16.49 24.19
CA PHE A 40 -6.65 -16.18 25.60
C PHE A 40 -5.14 -16.30 25.91
N ASP A 41 -4.34 -16.80 24.99
CA ASP A 41 -2.89 -16.85 25.17
C ASP A 41 -2.24 -15.52 24.78
N GLU A 42 -2.07 -14.63 25.73
CA GLU A 42 -1.46 -13.31 25.56
C GLU A 42 0.07 -13.35 25.47
N LYS A 43 0.71 -14.50 25.73
CA LYS A 43 2.16 -14.63 25.67
C LYS A 43 2.71 -14.88 24.26
N VAL A 44 1.83 -15.04 23.29
CA VAL A 44 2.22 -15.23 21.90
C VAL A 44 2.69 -13.93 21.29
N ALA A 45 3.97 -13.80 21.10
CA ALA A 45 4.55 -12.70 20.34
C ALA A 45 4.51 -13.01 18.83
N PRO A 46 4.18 -12.02 17.96
CA PRO A 46 4.34 -12.20 16.53
C PRO A 46 5.82 -12.47 16.20
N PRO A 47 6.11 -13.24 15.14
CA PRO A 47 7.48 -13.46 14.72
C PRO A 47 8.17 -12.14 14.41
N ALA A 48 9.42 -12.01 14.83
CA ALA A 48 10.22 -10.84 14.51
C ALA A 48 10.37 -10.71 12.99
N VAL A 49 10.14 -9.49 12.48
CA VAL A 49 10.32 -9.19 11.06
C VAL A 49 11.77 -8.81 10.81
N GLU A 50 12.47 -9.58 9.99
CA GLU A 50 13.78 -9.20 9.48
C GLU A 50 13.64 -8.48 8.14
N PHE A 51 14.37 -7.38 8.02
CA PHE A 51 14.47 -6.66 6.75
C PHE A 51 15.71 -7.08 5.98
N THR A 52 15.70 -6.80 4.68
CA THR A 52 16.83 -7.11 3.80
C THR A 52 18.14 -6.50 4.30
N LYS A 53 19.21 -7.31 4.27
CA LYS A 53 20.60 -6.89 4.55
C LYS A 53 21.44 -6.86 3.28
N ALA A 54 20.82 -7.04 2.11
CA ALA A 54 21.51 -7.10 0.84
C ALA A 54 22.19 -5.77 0.49
N GLN A 55 23.32 -5.86 -0.17
CA GLN A 55 24.02 -4.68 -0.66
C GLN A 55 23.25 -4.02 -1.83
N PRO A 56 23.39 -2.70 -2.05
CA PRO A 56 22.84 -2.03 -3.21
C PRO A 56 23.19 -2.76 -4.51
N GLY A 57 22.18 -3.00 -5.36
CA GLY A 57 22.34 -3.68 -6.65
C GLY A 57 22.32 -5.22 -6.60
N SER A 58 22.42 -5.86 -5.41
CA SER A 58 22.48 -7.32 -5.31
C SER A 58 21.13 -7.99 -5.02
N ALA A 59 20.16 -7.27 -4.51
CA ALA A 59 18.87 -7.83 -4.11
C ALA A 59 17.86 -7.88 -5.23
N LYS A 60 17.01 -8.93 -5.21
CA LYS A 60 15.82 -8.98 -6.06
C LYS A 60 14.83 -7.90 -5.62
N ARG A 61 14.41 -7.06 -6.55
CA ARG A 61 13.36 -6.07 -6.31
C ARG A 61 11.99 -6.72 -6.41
N PHE A 62 11.11 -6.42 -5.44
CA PHE A 62 9.70 -6.76 -5.54
C PHE A 62 8.99 -5.82 -6.50
N GLU A 63 7.99 -6.33 -7.22
CA GLU A 63 7.13 -5.48 -8.04
C GLU A 63 6.29 -4.57 -7.14
N ARG A 64 5.97 -3.39 -7.67
CA ARG A 64 5.02 -2.49 -7.01
C ARG A 64 3.61 -3.11 -7.05
N SER A 65 2.82 -2.84 -6.02
CA SER A 65 1.47 -3.39 -5.90
C SER A 65 0.47 -2.75 -6.86
N TYR A 66 0.71 -1.49 -7.27
CA TYR A 66 -0.15 -0.74 -8.19
C TYR A 66 0.62 0.41 -8.82
N VAL A 67 0.01 1.05 -9.82
CA VAL A 67 0.56 2.24 -10.49
C VAL A 67 0.83 3.33 -9.46
N ASN A 68 2.02 3.94 -9.51
CA ASN A 68 2.50 4.98 -8.60
C ASN A 68 2.69 4.57 -7.13
N ALA A 69 2.56 3.28 -6.79
CA ALA A 69 2.97 2.81 -5.47
C ALA A 69 4.45 3.12 -5.23
N PRO A 70 4.85 3.58 -4.04
CA PRO A 70 6.25 3.70 -3.69
C PRO A 70 6.93 2.33 -3.79
N PRO A 71 8.03 2.17 -4.56
CA PRO A 71 8.77 0.91 -4.56
C PRO A 71 9.40 0.65 -3.19
N LEU A 72 9.46 -0.63 -2.81
CA LEU A 72 10.17 -1.05 -1.62
C LEU A 72 11.68 -0.87 -1.79
N ILE A 73 12.40 -0.68 -0.69
CA ILE A 73 13.85 -0.59 -0.68
C ILE A 73 14.42 -2.02 -0.70
N PRO A 74 15.12 -2.44 -1.76
CA PRO A 74 15.61 -3.81 -1.88
C PRO A 74 16.94 -4.06 -1.16
N HIS A 75 17.64 -3.03 -0.74
CA HIS A 75 18.95 -3.11 -0.08
C HIS A 75 18.88 -2.70 1.40
N SER A 76 19.93 -2.98 2.15
CA SER A 76 20.08 -2.54 3.52
C SER A 76 20.01 -1.02 3.65
N VAL A 77 19.36 -0.55 4.70
CA VAL A 77 19.33 0.87 5.10
C VAL A 77 20.17 1.14 6.36
N GLU A 78 20.94 0.15 6.77
CA GLU A 78 21.84 0.28 7.92
C GLU A 78 22.84 1.42 7.70
N GLY A 79 22.99 2.30 8.68
CA GLY A 79 23.83 3.49 8.59
C GLY A 79 23.25 4.64 7.72
N LEU A 80 22.11 4.46 7.05
CA LEU A 80 21.46 5.50 6.25
C LEU A 80 20.35 6.24 7.01
N LEU A 81 19.92 5.72 8.14
CA LEU A 81 18.89 6.28 8.99
C LEU A 81 19.50 6.84 10.30
N PRO A 82 18.87 7.83 10.95
CA PRO A 82 17.62 8.50 10.54
C PRO A 82 17.85 9.56 9.44
N ILE A 83 16.79 9.79 8.63
CA ILE A 83 16.74 10.89 7.68
C ILE A 83 16.29 12.16 8.42
N THR A 84 17.01 13.26 8.21
CA THR A 84 16.63 14.59 8.69
C THR A 84 16.59 15.58 7.53
N VAL A 85 16.05 16.77 7.78
CA VAL A 85 16.04 17.85 6.76
C VAL A 85 17.46 18.23 6.32
N LYS A 86 18.44 18.07 7.21
CA LYS A 86 19.86 18.43 6.94
C LYS A 86 20.70 17.23 6.49
N ASN A 87 20.25 16.02 6.75
CA ASN A 87 21.00 14.81 6.44
C ASN A 87 20.09 13.74 5.80
N ASN A 88 20.38 13.42 4.55
CA ASN A 88 19.67 12.41 3.79
C ASN A 88 20.66 11.67 2.87
N ALA A 89 21.19 10.56 3.37
CA ALA A 89 22.18 9.75 2.66
C ALA A 89 21.64 9.14 1.35
N CYS A 90 20.31 8.92 1.23
CA CYS A 90 19.70 8.36 0.03
C CYS A 90 19.96 9.23 -1.22
N LEU A 91 20.06 10.54 -1.04
CA LEU A 91 20.29 11.48 -2.13
C LEU A 91 21.65 11.30 -2.79
N GLY A 92 22.65 10.78 -2.06
CA GLY A 92 23.98 10.52 -2.59
C GLY A 92 24.00 9.58 -3.79
N CYS A 93 23.06 8.64 -3.84
CA CYS A 93 22.95 7.66 -4.93
C CYS A 93 21.72 7.87 -5.83
N HIS A 94 20.60 8.37 -5.26
CA HIS A 94 19.32 8.40 -5.98
C HIS A 94 18.99 9.71 -6.69
N MET A 95 19.78 10.77 -6.50
CA MET A 95 19.58 12.00 -7.27
C MET A 95 19.74 11.74 -8.77
N PRO A 96 18.89 12.32 -9.65
CA PRO A 96 18.86 12.00 -11.08
C PRO A 96 20.22 12.18 -11.80
N ASN A 97 20.99 13.15 -11.37
CA ASN A 97 22.32 13.43 -11.92
C ASN A 97 23.41 12.42 -11.50
N VAL A 98 23.18 11.66 -10.44
CA VAL A 98 24.14 10.68 -9.88
C VAL A 98 23.71 9.25 -10.19
N ALA A 99 22.42 8.98 -10.11
CA ALA A 99 21.83 7.63 -10.11
C ALA A 99 22.31 6.75 -11.25
N LYS A 100 22.41 7.28 -12.45
CA LYS A 100 22.88 6.52 -13.63
C LYS A 100 24.32 6.04 -13.46
N GLY A 101 25.20 6.88 -12.91
CA GLY A 101 26.61 6.56 -12.72
C GLY A 101 26.87 5.44 -11.71
N VAL A 102 25.99 5.32 -10.70
CA VAL A 102 26.09 4.31 -9.62
C VAL A 102 25.12 3.14 -9.79
N GLY A 103 24.37 3.08 -10.89
CA GLY A 103 23.38 2.02 -11.13
C GLY A 103 22.14 2.08 -10.24
N ALA A 104 21.89 3.21 -9.58
CA ALA A 104 20.72 3.41 -8.73
C ALA A 104 19.46 3.82 -9.54
N THR A 105 18.29 3.59 -8.97
CA THR A 105 17.04 4.08 -9.56
C THR A 105 16.92 5.58 -9.29
N PRO A 106 16.77 6.43 -10.31
CA PRO A 106 16.65 7.86 -10.10
C PRO A 106 15.33 8.24 -9.45
N ILE A 107 15.36 9.26 -8.61
CA ILE A 107 14.16 9.88 -8.04
C ILE A 107 13.31 10.47 -9.19
N PRO A 108 12.01 10.13 -9.29
CA PRO A 108 11.17 10.60 -10.38
C PRO A 108 10.77 12.06 -10.26
N GLU A 109 10.35 12.66 -11.38
CA GLU A 109 9.97 14.07 -11.49
C GLU A 109 8.90 14.51 -10.46
N SER A 110 8.01 13.60 -10.07
CA SER A 110 6.99 13.86 -9.05
C SER A 110 7.54 14.28 -7.69
N HIS A 111 8.81 13.95 -7.39
CA HIS A 111 9.49 14.37 -6.16
C HIS A 111 10.13 15.76 -6.27
N PHE A 112 10.22 16.29 -7.49
CA PHE A 112 10.66 17.64 -7.80
C PHE A 112 9.49 18.52 -8.25
N THR A 113 8.29 18.22 -7.74
CA THR A 113 7.07 18.92 -8.10
C THR A 113 6.36 19.37 -6.84
N ASP A 114 5.99 20.65 -6.80
CA ASP A 114 5.06 21.17 -5.81
C ASP A 114 3.66 21.10 -6.40
N PHE A 115 2.83 20.24 -5.81
CA PHE A 115 1.46 20.01 -6.25
C PHE A 115 0.46 21.02 -5.68
N ARG A 116 0.90 21.93 -4.82
CA ARG A 116 0.06 22.95 -4.17
C ARG A 116 0.77 24.30 -4.05
N PRO A 117 1.30 24.86 -5.14
CA PRO A 117 2.18 26.02 -5.10
C PRO A 117 1.46 27.31 -4.65
N THR A 118 0.14 27.33 -4.70
CA THR A 118 -0.67 28.49 -4.35
C THR A 118 -1.38 28.36 -3.00
N THR A 119 -1.13 27.25 -2.30
CA THR A 119 -1.73 26.98 -0.99
C THR A 119 -0.73 27.26 0.11
N THR A 120 -1.08 28.14 1.04
CA THR A 120 -0.24 28.56 2.18
C THR A 120 -1.07 28.58 3.47
N LEU A 121 -0.40 28.75 4.61
CA LEU A 121 -1.07 29.10 5.87
C LEU A 121 -0.93 30.60 6.11
N ASP A 122 -1.99 31.22 6.57
CA ASP A 122 -1.91 32.60 7.06
C ASP A 122 -1.39 32.66 8.51
N LYS A 123 -1.29 33.88 9.05
CA LYS A 123 -0.84 34.11 10.44
C LYS A 123 -1.75 33.49 11.51
N ASN A 124 -2.98 33.16 11.17
CA ASN A 124 -3.97 32.56 12.06
C ASN A 124 -4.03 31.05 11.88
N GLY A 125 -3.15 30.43 11.06
CA GLY A 125 -3.15 29.02 10.73
C GLY A 125 -4.27 28.58 9.78
N GLN A 126 -4.94 29.52 9.10
CA GLN A 126 -5.99 29.22 8.12
C GLN A 126 -5.35 28.88 6.77
N ILE A 127 -5.95 27.93 6.06
CA ILE A 127 -5.50 27.57 4.70
C ILE A 127 -5.95 28.67 3.74
N VAL A 128 -4.97 29.25 3.03
CA VAL A 128 -5.17 30.26 1.99
C VAL A 128 -4.76 29.68 0.65
N LYS A 129 -5.63 29.80 -0.35
CA LYS A 129 -5.36 29.43 -1.74
C LYS A 129 -5.61 30.63 -2.63
N ASP A 130 -4.64 30.96 -3.48
CA ASP A 130 -4.69 32.12 -4.37
C ASP A 130 -5.09 33.42 -3.64
N GLY A 131 -4.59 33.63 -2.41
CA GLY A 131 -4.85 34.79 -1.57
C GLY A 131 -6.21 34.79 -0.86
N LYS A 132 -7.03 33.75 -0.98
CA LYS A 132 -8.35 33.64 -0.34
C LYS A 132 -8.36 32.52 0.69
N VAL A 133 -8.96 32.79 1.85
CA VAL A 133 -9.17 31.76 2.88
C VAL A 133 -10.11 30.68 2.36
N VAL A 134 -9.67 29.42 2.50
CA VAL A 134 -10.45 28.24 2.09
C VAL A 134 -11.20 27.72 3.32
N LYS A 135 -12.53 27.83 3.30
CA LYS A 135 -13.39 27.36 4.42
C LYS A 135 -13.54 25.84 4.45
N ASN A 136 -13.47 25.19 3.29
CA ASN A 136 -13.59 23.75 3.16
C ASN A 136 -12.41 23.21 2.34
N THR A 137 -11.56 22.41 2.95
CA THR A 137 -10.36 21.84 2.28
C THR A 137 -10.71 20.81 1.20
N ALA A 138 -11.90 20.22 1.23
CA ALA A 138 -12.37 19.31 0.18
C ALA A 138 -12.56 20.01 -1.17
N ASP A 139 -12.79 21.32 -1.16
CA ASP A 139 -12.97 22.11 -2.38
C ASP A 139 -11.63 22.59 -2.99
N VAL A 140 -10.51 22.26 -2.36
CA VAL A 140 -9.19 22.63 -2.87
C VAL A 140 -8.82 21.72 -4.04
N LYS A 141 -9.12 22.18 -5.26
CA LYS A 141 -8.67 21.52 -6.48
C LYS A 141 -7.17 21.72 -6.67
N ILE A 142 -6.49 20.67 -7.13
CA ILE A 142 -5.12 20.81 -7.62
C ILE A 142 -5.19 21.43 -9.00
N ALA A 143 -5.27 22.74 -9.05
CA ALA A 143 -5.42 23.44 -10.32
C ALA A 143 -4.09 23.61 -11.07
N LYS A 144 -2.98 23.68 -10.35
CA LYS A 144 -1.65 23.92 -10.91
C LYS A 144 -0.60 23.23 -10.09
N PHE A 145 0.44 22.74 -10.72
CA PHE A 145 1.66 22.27 -10.06
C PHE A 145 2.86 23.03 -10.59
N LYS A 146 3.91 23.12 -9.79
CA LYS A 146 5.13 23.85 -10.11
C LYS A 146 6.33 22.89 -10.05
N LYS A 147 7.09 22.80 -11.14
CA LYS A 147 8.37 22.10 -11.16
C LYS A 147 9.38 22.85 -10.30
N LEU A 148 10.10 22.12 -9.49
CA LEU A 148 11.15 22.61 -8.61
C LEU A 148 12.52 22.22 -9.15
N LYS A 149 13.52 23.08 -8.91
CA LYS A 149 14.92 22.76 -9.24
C LYS A 149 15.56 21.81 -8.22
N LYS A 150 14.97 21.67 -7.04
CA LYS A 150 15.45 20.83 -5.93
C LYS A 150 14.34 19.90 -5.48
N LEU A 151 14.70 18.87 -4.71
CA LEU A 151 13.76 17.99 -4.07
C LEU A 151 12.70 18.79 -3.31
N SER A 152 11.43 18.44 -3.47
CA SER A 152 10.34 19.08 -2.74
C SER A 152 10.53 18.89 -1.22
N PRO A 153 10.36 19.95 -0.41
CA PRO A 153 10.39 19.83 1.06
C PRO A 153 9.41 18.79 1.60
N ALA A 154 8.29 18.54 0.91
CA ALA A 154 7.33 17.49 1.27
C ALA A 154 7.83 16.06 1.01
N ARG A 155 9.00 15.88 0.37
CA ARG A 155 9.55 14.59 -0.06
C ARG A 155 10.93 14.29 0.53
N TYR A 156 11.40 15.03 1.53
CA TYR A 156 12.74 14.83 2.10
C TYR A 156 12.88 13.52 2.87
N ASN A 157 11.83 13.08 3.56
CA ASN A 157 11.87 11.87 4.36
C ASN A 157 11.41 10.66 3.54
N CYS A 158 12.36 10.02 2.89
CA CYS A 158 12.14 8.90 1.98
C CYS A 158 11.45 7.71 2.68
N SER A 159 11.85 7.41 3.93
CA SER A 159 11.36 6.26 4.68
C SER A 159 9.90 6.37 5.14
N GLN A 160 9.25 7.52 4.99
CA GLN A 160 7.79 7.65 5.22
C GLN A 160 6.96 6.92 4.15
N CYS A 161 7.51 6.75 2.95
CA CYS A 161 6.80 6.12 1.84
C CYS A 161 7.52 4.87 1.33
N HIS A 162 8.86 4.86 1.38
CA HIS A 162 9.68 3.74 0.96
C HIS A 162 10.14 2.95 2.18
N VAL A 163 9.72 1.70 2.27
CA VAL A 163 10.11 0.80 3.38
C VAL A 163 11.02 -0.31 2.88
N PRO A 164 11.95 -0.82 3.69
CA PRO A 164 12.77 -1.97 3.32
C PRO A 164 11.94 -3.21 3.02
N GLN A 165 12.38 -4.02 2.07
CA GLN A 165 11.79 -5.33 1.81
C GLN A 165 11.97 -6.22 3.04
N ALA A 166 10.89 -6.88 3.46
CA ALA A 166 10.96 -7.88 4.52
C ALA A 166 11.57 -9.18 3.98
N ASN A 167 12.43 -9.81 4.78
CA ASN A 167 13.00 -11.12 4.52
C ASN A 167 12.26 -12.16 5.36
N VAL A 168 10.97 -12.32 5.10
CA VAL A 168 10.10 -13.25 5.81
C VAL A 168 9.35 -14.13 4.83
N LYS A 169 9.13 -15.39 5.23
CA LYS A 169 8.23 -16.28 4.50
C LYS A 169 6.78 -15.89 4.84
N PRO A 170 5.91 -15.61 3.85
CA PRO A 170 4.51 -15.39 4.12
C PRO A 170 3.86 -16.57 4.85
N LEU A 171 2.96 -16.30 5.78
CA LEU A 171 2.19 -17.34 6.49
C LEU A 171 1.18 -18.03 5.59
N VAL A 172 0.72 -17.30 4.57
CA VAL A 172 -0.16 -17.80 3.51
C VAL A 172 0.42 -17.40 2.17
N ASP A 173 0.11 -18.16 1.13
CA ASP A 173 0.54 -17.84 -0.22
C ASP A 173 -0.12 -16.54 -0.69
N ASN A 174 0.69 -15.66 -1.25
CA ASN A 174 0.21 -14.41 -1.81
C ASN A 174 -0.26 -14.65 -3.25
N THR A 175 -1.57 -14.61 -3.47
CA THR A 175 -2.19 -14.72 -4.79
C THR A 175 -2.42 -13.36 -5.47
N PHE A 176 -2.09 -12.26 -4.78
CA PHE A 176 -2.21 -10.92 -5.34
C PHE A 176 -1.30 -10.74 -6.55
N LYS A 177 -1.87 -10.22 -7.64
CA LYS A 177 -1.14 -9.83 -8.83
C LYS A 177 -1.30 -8.33 -9.03
N PRO A 178 -0.18 -7.56 -9.16
CA PRO A 178 -0.27 -6.13 -9.44
C PRO A 178 -1.01 -5.87 -10.74
N ASP A 179 -1.93 -4.91 -10.72
CA ASP A 179 -2.60 -4.42 -11.92
C ASP A 179 -1.93 -3.10 -12.37
N PHE A 180 -1.62 -3.03 -13.65
CA PHE A 180 -1.05 -1.86 -14.30
C PHE A 180 -1.80 -1.61 -15.60
N SER A 181 -2.43 -0.45 -15.72
CA SER A 181 -3.14 -0.03 -16.93
C SER A 181 -2.25 0.00 -18.18
N ASP A 182 -0.94 0.18 -17.98
CA ASP A 182 0.10 0.09 -19.00
C ASP A 182 1.29 -0.68 -18.41
N PRO A 183 1.79 -1.74 -19.07
CA PRO A 183 2.97 -2.49 -18.63
C PRO A 183 4.22 -1.63 -18.40
N ALA A 184 4.38 -0.52 -19.12
CA ALA A 184 5.48 0.41 -18.91
C ALA A 184 5.44 1.07 -17.53
N LEU A 185 4.26 1.20 -16.93
CA LEU A 185 4.06 1.78 -15.60
C LEU A 185 4.58 0.91 -14.45
N LYS A 186 4.96 -0.34 -14.71
CA LYS A 186 5.69 -1.17 -13.73
C LYS A 186 6.98 -0.50 -13.25
N LYS A 187 7.65 0.25 -14.11
CA LYS A 187 8.96 0.87 -13.85
C LYS A 187 8.93 2.39 -13.85
N LYS A 188 7.84 3.01 -14.30
CA LYS A 188 7.69 4.46 -14.42
C LYS A 188 6.56 4.95 -13.54
N SER A 189 6.53 6.26 -13.28
CA SER A 189 5.43 6.95 -12.65
C SER A 189 4.76 7.87 -13.68
N ASN A 190 3.44 7.87 -13.71
CA ASN A 190 2.63 8.82 -14.47
C ASN A 190 1.87 9.79 -13.56
N LEU A 191 2.30 9.90 -12.29
CA LEU A 191 1.59 10.68 -11.27
C LEU A 191 1.33 12.13 -11.71
N ILE A 192 2.30 12.75 -12.41
CA ILE A 192 2.15 14.13 -12.89
C ILE A 192 1.05 14.26 -13.93
N GLN A 193 0.84 13.23 -14.74
CA GLN A 193 -0.18 13.22 -15.79
C GLN A 193 -1.60 12.95 -15.26
N VAL A 194 -1.71 12.22 -14.15
CA VAL A 194 -3.01 11.75 -13.63
C VAL A 194 -3.39 12.37 -12.29
N ILE A 195 -2.63 13.32 -11.78
CA ILE A 195 -2.82 13.87 -10.43
C ILE A 195 -4.17 14.59 -10.25
N ASP A 196 -4.73 15.08 -11.33
CA ASP A 196 -6.02 15.78 -11.39
C ASP A 196 -7.14 14.92 -12.02
N GLU A 197 -6.85 13.67 -12.35
CA GLU A 197 -7.85 12.75 -12.89
C GLU A 197 -8.99 12.55 -11.89
N GLY A 198 -10.22 12.70 -12.35
CA GLY A 198 -11.42 12.61 -11.51
C GLY A 198 -11.73 13.85 -10.66
N VAL A 199 -10.88 14.87 -10.66
CA VAL A 199 -11.12 16.15 -9.99
C VAL A 199 -11.65 17.14 -11.03
N LYS A 200 -12.96 17.26 -11.15
CA LYS A 200 -13.63 18.21 -12.04
C LYS A 200 -14.08 19.45 -11.30
#